data_2f428e2a323605ba82a8c08107cc38c8
#
_entry.id   2f428e2a323605ba82a8c08107cc38c8
#
_cell.length_a   1.000
_cell.length_b   1.000
_cell.length_c   1.000
_cell.angle_alpha   90.00
_cell.angle_beta   90.00
_cell.angle_gamma   90.00
#
_symmetry.space_group_name_H-M   'P 1'
#
loop_
_entity.id
_entity.type
_entity.pdbx_description
1 polymer ?
#
loop_
_entity_poly.entity_id
_entity_poly.type
_entity_poly.pdbx_seq_one_letter_code
_entity_poly.pdbx_strand_id
1 'polypeptide(L)'
;MKVLVTGGAGFIGSHLVEAYLSAGHQVAVVDDLSSGRRENVDPRAAFHQVDIRDPRIAEVFAAEKPDLVNHHAAQIDVRKAVEDPRLDVEVNVLGTIAVLEQCVKFGVGKVIFASTGGAIYGELETLPADEGHPVRPLSPYGIDKHVGEHYLRFYHETRGLQFAALRYANVYGPRQDPRGEAGVVAIFSNAMLAGKTPTIYGDGEQVRDFVYVGDVVRANLLAGKREAPGPLNIGTGVVVSINQIYRTLAEIIGFGRPPAHAEGKAGDVRRSALDARLAAQVLGWQPETSLQEGLRRTVEWFRERDQGSLAPPPFVGEGGAGGSHNLLRPPSPPPQSSPIKGEE
;
A
#
# COMPACT_ATOMS: atom_id res chain seq x y z
N MET A 1 0.14 -17.09 -13.99
CA MET A 1 -0.75 -16.00 -14.45
C MET A 1 -0.01 -14.69 -14.48
N LYS A 2 -0.54 -13.71 -15.23
CA LYS A 2 -0.01 -12.37 -15.29
C LYS A 2 -0.81 -11.43 -14.39
N VAL A 3 -0.13 -10.74 -13.50
CA VAL A 3 -0.77 -9.85 -12.52
C VAL A 3 -0.37 -8.41 -12.83
N LEU A 4 -1.34 -7.51 -12.94
CA LEU A 4 -1.12 -6.07 -13.01
C LEU A 4 -1.36 -5.48 -11.61
N VAL A 5 -0.35 -4.81 -11.06
CA VAL A 5 -0.46 -4.09 -9.78
C VAL A 5 -0.46 -2.59 -10.06
N THR A 6 -1.58 -1.92 -9.85
CA THR A 6 -1.62 -0.46 -9.88
C THR A 6 -1.21 0.09 -8.52
N GLY A 7 -0.45 1.19 -8.48
CA GLY A 7 0.16 1.66 -7.24
C GLY A 7 1.31 0.76 -6.74
N GLY A 8 1.93 0.00 -7.67
CA GLY A 8 2.95 -0.99 -7.33
C GLY A 8 4.31 -0.42 -6.90
N ALA A 9 4.54 0.89 -7.02
CA ALA A 9 5.70 1.59 -6.48
C ALA A 9 5.45 2.15 -5.07
N GLY A 10 4.21 2.06 -4.58
CA GLY A 10 3.79 2.49 -3.24
C GLY A 10 4.16 1.50 -2.14
N PHE A 11 3.75 1.82 -0.91
CA PHE A 11 4.02 1.02 0.29
C PHE A 11 3.50 -0.42 0.15
N ILE A 12 2.19 -0.63 0.11
CA ILE A 12 1.61 -1.98 0.06
C ILE A 12 1.86 -2.63 -1.31
N GLY A 13 1.70 -1.86 -2.40
CA GLY A 13 1.84 -2.35 -3.76
C GLY A 13 3.20 -2.97 -4.04
N SER A 14 4.30 -2.40 -3.55
CA SER A 14 5.64 -2.93 -3.77
C SER A 14 5.88 -4.29 -3.09
N HIS A 15 5.29 -4.51 -1.92
CA HIS A 15 5.31 -5.83 -1.27
C HIS A 15 4.49 -6.87 -2.03
N LEU A 16 3.36 -6.45 -2.63
CA LEU A 16 2.56 -7.32 -3.49
C LEU A 16 3.32 -7.74 -4.75
N VAL A 17 4.01 -6.78 -5.39
CA VAL A 17 4.86 -7.07 -6.56
C VAL A 17 5.86 -8.18 -6.25
N GLU A 18 6.61 -8.04 -5.15
CA GLU A 18 7.59 -9.06 -4.71
C GLU A 18 6.93 -10.40 -4.40
N ALA A 19 5.79 -10.38 -3.71
CA ALA A 19 5.09 -11.59 -3.33
C ALA A 19 4.55 -12.37 -4.55
N TYR A 20 3.97 -11.66 -5.53
CA TYR A 20 3.52 -12.30 -6.77
C TYR A 20 4.68 -12.85 -7.60
N LEU A 21 5.79 -12.12 -7.73
CA LEU A 21 7.01 -12.60 -8.39
C LEU A 21 7.57 -13.83 -7.69
N SER A 22 7.64 -13.82 -6.36
CA SER A 22 8.12 -14.95 -5.55
C SER A 22 7.21 -16.19 -5.64
N ALA A 23 5.91 -15.96 -5.89
CA ALA A 23 4.94 -17.03 -6.18
C ALA A 23 4.98 -17.54 -7.63
N GLY A 24 5.95 -17.09 -8.46
CA GLY A 24 6.15 -17.52 -9.84
C GLY A 24 5.20 -16.87 -10.85
N HIS A 25 4.59 -15.74 -10.52
CA HIS A 25 3.72 -14.98 -11.45
C HIS A 25 4.55 -13.98 -12.26
N GLN A 26 4.10 -13.65 -13.47
CA GLN A 26 4.56 -12.48 -14.20
C GLN A 26 3.86 -11.25 -13.62
N VAL A 27 4.60 -10.18 -13.39
CA VAL A 27 4.04 -8.96 -12.78
C VAL A 27 4.34 -7.75 -13.64
N ALA A 28 3.31 -6.95 -13.89
CA ALA A 28 3.43 -5.61 -14.42
C ALA A 28 2.93 -4.60 -13.37
N VAL A 29 3.54 -3.44 -13.35
CA VAL A 29 3.24 -2.33 -12.44
C VAL A 29 2.79 -1.12 -13.22
N VAL A 30 1.71 -0.49 -12.78
CA VAL A 30 1.28 0.85 -13.19
C VAL A 30 1.37 1.77 -11.98
N ASP A 31 2.13 2.85 -12.10
CA ASP A 31 2.30 3.84 -11.04
C ASP A 31 2.72 5.18 -11.67
N ASP A 32 2.15 6.29 -11.23
CA ASP A 32 2.51 7.63 -11.73
C ASP A 32 3.71 8.24 -10.98
N LEU A 33 4.14 7.58 -9.89
CA LEU A 33 5.18 8.03 -8.96
C LEU A 33 4.83 9.33 -8.20
N SER A 34 3.55 9.69 -8.10
CA SER A 34 3.10 10.85 -7.33
C SER A 34 3.40 10.71 -5.83
N SER A 35 3.34 9.47 -5.31
CA SER A 35 3.74 9.12 -3.94
C SER A 35 4.61 7.86 -3.88
N GLY A 36 4.53 7.01 -4.90
CA GLY A 36 5.34 5.82 -5.08
C GLY A 36 6.81 6.17 -5.40
N ARG A 37 7.71 5.18 -5.23
CA ARG A 37 9.13 5.31 -5.52
C ARG A 37 9.58 4.22 -6.47
N ARG A 38 10.27 4.62 -7.54
CA ARG A 38 10.75 3.66 -8.55
C ARG A 38 11.66 2.58 -7.95
N GLU A 39 12.44 2.94 -6.93
CA GLU A 39 13.33 2.02 -6.20
C GLU A 39 12.60 0.91 -5.43
N ASN A 40 11.32 1.10 -5.11
CA ASN A 40 10.52 0.06 -4.46
C ASN A 40 10.05 -1.04 -5.42
N VAL A 41 10.15 -0.83 -6.73
CA VAL A 41 9.67 -1.79 -7.74
C VAL A 41 10.78 -2.79 -8.06
N ASP A 42 10.51 -4.07 -7.81
CA ASP A 42 11.40 -5.16 -8.17
C ASP A 42 11.75 -5.11 -9.68
N PRO A 43 13.03 -5.15 -10.06
CA PRO A 43 13.45 -5.01 -11.46
C PRO A 43 12.95 -6.14 -12.38
N ARG A 44 12.46 -7.25 -11.84
CA ARG A 44 11.83 -8.34 -12.60
C ARG A 44 10.42 -8.00 -13.07
N ALA A 45 9.76 -7.01 -12.49
CA ALA A 45 8.43 -6.57 -12.93
C ALA A 45 8.55 -5.60 -14.11
N ALA A 46 7.64 -5.74 -15.09
CA ALA A 46 7.45 -4.70 -16.09
C ALA A 46 6.90 -3.43 -15.41
N PHE A 47 7.44 -2.26 -15.76
CA PHE A 47 7.04 -1.01 -15.13
C PHE A 47 6.54 0.00 -16.15
N HIS A 48 5.34 0.50 -15.93
CA HIS A 48 4.67 1.53 -16.73
C HIS A 48 4.41 2.76 -15.87
N GLN A 49 5.10 3.86 -16.16
CA GLN A 49 4.83 5.14 -15.49
C GLN A 49 3.63 5.82 -16.14
N VAL A 50 2.44 5.49 -15.64
CA VAL A 50 1.16 5.96 -16.17
C VAL A 50 0.22 6.26 -15.01
N ASP A 51 -0.46 7.41 -15.06
CA ASP A 51 -1.60 7.72 -14.20
C ASP A 51 -2.80 6.85 -14.64
N ILE A 52 -3.52 6.25 -13.68
CA ILE A 52 -4.68 5.41 -13.97
C ILE A 52 -5.82 6.16 -14.69
N ARG A 53 -5.81 7.50 -14.64
CA ARG A 53 -6.76 8.38 -15.35
C ARG A 53 -6.34 8.65 -16.79
N ASP A 54 -5.08 8.39 -17.15
CA ASP A 54 -4.55 8.65 -18.49
C ASP A 54 -5.10 7.60 -19.47
N PRO A 55 -5.58 8.01 -20.66
CA PRO A 55 -6.01 7.07 -21.70
C PRO A 55 -4.97 6.00 -22.08
N ARG A 56 -3.68 6.26 -21.88
CA ARG A 56 -2.58 5.30 -22.08
C ARG A 56 -2.69 4.06 -21.21
N ILE A 57 -3.53 4.06 -20.17
CA ILE A 57 -3.81 2.84 -19.39
C ILE A 57 -4.32 1.71 -20.30
N ALA A 58 -5.08 2.02 -21.35
CA ALA A 58 -5.55 1.04 -22.32
C ALA A 58 -4.42 0.36 -23.10
N GLU A 59 -3.33 1.08 -23.41
CA GLU A 59 -2.14 0.53 -24.07
C GLU A 59 -1.41 -0.46 -23.17
N VAL A 60 -1.34 -0.15 -21.85
CA VAL A 60 -0.76 -1.06 -20.85
C VAL A 60 -1.56 -2.37 -20.79
N PHE A 61 -2.90 -2.30 -20.71
CA PHE A 61 -3.74 -3.50 -20.70
C PHE A 61 -3.61 -4.31 -22.00
N ALA A 62 -3.52 -3.64 -23.15
CA ALA A 62 -3.34 -4.30 -24.46
C ALA A 62 -1.99 -5.04 -24.55
N ALA A 63 -0.91 -4.43 -24.01
CA ALA A 63 0.42 -5.01 -24.00
C ALA A 63 0.54 -6.16 -22.99
N GLU A 64 0.05 -5.94 -21.77
CA GLU A 64 0.26 -6.84 -20.64
C GLU A 64 -0.77 -7.98 -20.58
N LYS A 65 -2.01 -7.78 -21.02
CA LYS A 65 -3.11 -8.76 -20.99
C LYS A 65 -3.21 -9.47 -19.63
N PRO A 66 -3.42 -8.76 -18.53
CA PRO A 66 -3.38 -9.34 -17.20
C PRO A 66 -4.56 -10.30 -16.95
N ASP A 67 -4.28 -11.41 -16.26
CA ASP A 67 -5.31 -12.32 -15.77
C ASP A 67 -5.99 -11.78 -14.50
N LEU A 68 -5.21 -11.03 -13.70
CA LEU A 68 -5.59 -10.46 -12.41
C LEU A 68 -5.11 -9.01 -12.32
N VAL A 69 -5.96 -8.12 -11.84
CA VAL A 69 -5.58 -6.76 -11.46
C VAL A 69 -5.65 -6.62 -9.94
N ASN A 70 -4.54 -6.17 -9.33
CA ASN A 70 -4.50 -5.81 -7.91
C ASN A 70 -4.42 -4.28 -7.83
N HIS A 71 -5.55 -3.64 -7.47
CA HIS A 71 -5.73 -2.19 -7.60
C HIS A 71 -5.44 -1.48 -6.28
N HIS A 72 -4.24 -0.88 -6.19
CA HIS A 72 -3.76 -0.11 -5.04
C HIS A 72 -3.45 1.35 -5.36
N ALA A 73 -3.48 1.77 -6.64
CA ALA A 73 -3.34 3.19 -6.99
C ALA A 73 -4.49 3.99 -6.41
N ALA A 74 -4.17 5.00 -5.61
CA ALA A 74 -5.15 5.87 -4.95
C ALA A 74 -4.48 7.13 -4.42
N GLN A 75 -5.24 8.23 -4.33
CA GLN A 75 -4.95 9.32 -3.40
C GLN A 75 -5.34 8.82 -2.00
N ILE A 76 -4.40 8.82 -1.04
CA ILE A 76 -4.59 8.21 0.30
C ILE A 76 -4.55 9.23 1.45
N ASP A 77 -4.14 10.47 1.19
CA ASP A 77 -4.04 11.53 2.20
C ASP A 77 -5.43 12.10 2.49
N VAL A 78 -5.97 11.74 3.66
CA VAL A 78 -7.31 12.18 4.10
C VAL A 78 -7.40 13.70 4.21
N ARG A 79 -6.31 14.40 4.54
CA ARG A 79 -6.28 15.88 4.62
C ARG A 79 -6.39 16.49 3.24
N LYS A 80 -5.63 15.97 2.27
CA LYS A 80 -5.76 16.39 0.86
C LYS A 80 -7.16 16.12 0.33
N ALA A 81 -7.76 14.99 0.67
CA ALA A 81 -9.13 14.67 0.30
C ALA A 81 -10.13 15.71 0.84
N VAL A 82 -9.93 16.19 2.07
CA VAL A 82 -10.77 17.26 2.65
C VAL A 82 -10.49 18.63 2.00
N GLU A 83 -9.24 18.95 1.70
CA GLU A 83 -8.83 20.20 1.05
C GLU A 83 -9.27 20.25 -0.42
N ASP A 84 -9.15 19.14 -1.14
CA ASP A 84 -9.54 19.01 -2.55
C ASP A 84 -10.32 17.70 -2.81
N PRO A 85 -11.61 17.65 -2.46
CA PRO A 85 -12.43 16.48 -2.67
C PRO A 85 -12.68 16.16 -4.16
N ARG A 86 -12.49 17.11 -5.08
CA ARG A 86 -12.59 16.87 -6.52
C ARG A 86 -11.44 16.03 -7.01
N LEU A 87 -10.22 16.37 -6.62
CA LEU A 87 -9.04 15.56 -6.94
C LEU A 87 -9.18 14.13 -6.38
N ASP A 88 -9.73 14.01 -5.16
CA ASP A 88 -9.94 12.69 -4.55
C ASP A 88 -10.90 11.83 -5.40
N VAL A 89 -12.05 12.38 -5.80
CA VAL A 89 -13.01 11.72 -6.71
C VAL A 89 -12.37 11.38 -8.06
N GLU A 90 -11.61 12.31 -8.67
CA GLU A 90 -10.92 12.07 -9.94
C GLU A 90 -10.00 10.86 -9.88
N VAL A 91 -9.19 10.76 -8.83
CA VAL A 91 -8.23 9.65 -8.68
C VAL A 91 -8.93 8.39 -8.20
N ASN A 92 -9.68 8.47 -7.09
CA ASN A 92 -10.18 7.30 -6.39
C ASN A 92 -11.45 6.71 -7.02
N VAL A 93 -12.30 7.53 -7.65
CA VAL A 93 -13.53 7.08 -8.29
C VAL A 93 -13.35 6.94 -9.79
N LEU A 94 -13.03 8.04 -10.50
CA LEU A 94 -12.92 8.00 -11.97
C LEU A 94 -11.74 7.15 -12.41
N GLY A 95 -10.59 7.22 -11.72
CA GLY A 95 -9.45 6.34 -11.98
C GLY A 95 -9.77 4.86 -11.76
N THR A 96 -10.52 4.53 -10.69
CA THR A 96 -11.01 3.15 -10.46
C THR A 96 -11.93 2.69 -11.59
N ILE A 97 -12.89 3.52 -12.03
CA ILE A 97 -13.78 3.21 -13.15
C ILE A 97 -12.97 2.95 -14.43
N ALA A 98 -11.99 3.81 -14.73
CA ALA A 98 -11.13 3.63 -15.90
C ALA A 98 -10.40 2.27 -15.87
N VAL A 99 -9.87 1.85 -14.71
CA VAL A 99 -9.25 0.53 -14.56
C VAL A 99 -10.26 -0.60 -14.76
N LEU A 100 -11.47 -0.50 -14.18
CA LEU A 100 -12.51 -1.53 -14.29
C LEU A 100 -13.02 -1.66 -15.74
N GLU A 101 -13.14 -0.55 -16.48
CA GLU A 101 -13.48 -0.58 -17.91
C GLU A 101 -12.42 -1.33 -18.73
N GLN A 102 -11.12 -1.11 -18.45
CA GLN A 102 -10.07 -1.88 -19.12
C GLN A 102 -10.12 -3.36 -18.73
N CYS A 103 -10.41 -3.67 -17.46
CA CYS A 103 -10.57 -5.06 -17.03
C CYS A 103 -11.66 -5.78 -17.85
N VAL A 104 -12.82 -5.17 -18.04
CA VAL A 104 -13.89 -5.73 -18.87
C VAL A 104 -13.47 -5.83 -20.33
N LYS A 105 -12.92 -4.75 -20.90
CA LYS A 105 -12.51 -4.68 -22.31
C LYS A 105 -11.48 -5.74 -22.69
N PHE A 106 -10.53 -6.02 -21.78
CA PHE A 106 -9.42 -6.95 -22.05
C PHE A 106 -9.62 -8.33 -21.41
N GLY A 107 -10.79 -8.62 -20.84
CA GLY A 107 -11.14 -9.95 -20.31
C GLY A 107 -10.38 -10.35 -19.05
N VAL A 108 -10.05 -9.40 -18.19
CA VAL A 108 -9.44 -9.68 -16.88
C VAL A 108 -10.37 -10.57 -16.07
N GLY A 109 -9.86 -11.66 -15.52
CA GLY A 109 -10.68 -12.60 -14.75
C GLY A 109 -11.10 -12.05 -13.39
N LYS A 110 -10.25 -11.25 -12.74
CA LYS A 110 -10.53 -10.77 -11.37
C LYS A 110 -9.84 -9.45 -11.04
N VAL A 111 -10.50 -8.66 -10.18
CA VAL A 111 -9.93 -7.45 -9.55
C VAL A 111 -9.88 -7.63 -8.04
N ILE A 112 -8.74 -7.34 -7.41
CA ILE A 112 -8.61 -7.15 -5.97
C ILE A 112 -8.47 -5.66 -5.71
N PHE A 113 -9.32 -5.11 -4.86
CA PHE A 113 -9.39 -3.69 -4.60
C PHE A 113 -8.97 -3.37 -3.16
N ALA A 114 -8.03 -2.46 -3.02
CA ALA A 114 -7.64 -1.91 -1.73
C ALA A 114 -8.71 -0.93 -1.23
N SER A 115 -9.60 -1.43 -0.37
CA SER A 115 -10.56 -0.63 0.38
C SER A 115 -10.01 -0.30 1.78
N THR A 116 -10.81 0.35 2.62
CA THR A 116 -10.39 0.81 3.94
C THR A 116 -11.43 0.49 5.00
N GLY A 117 -11.06 -0.27 6.02
CA GLY A 117 -11.88 -0.42 7.23
C GLY A 117 -11.67 0.71 8.23
N GLY A 118 -10.51 1.39 8.15
CA GLY A 118 -10.21 2.50 9.05
C GLY A 118 -10.95 3.80 8.77
N ALA A 119 -11.50 3.99 7.55
CA ALA A 119 -12.17 5.23 7.15
C ALA A 119 -13.62 5.04 6.70
N ILE A 120 -14.05 3.82 6.37
CA ILE A 120 -15.36 3.57 5.76
C ILE A 120 -16.50 3.55 6.78
N TYR A 121 -16.24 3.00 7.98
CA TYR A 121 -17.28 2.81 8.99
C TYR A 121 -17.59 4.07 9.82
N GLY A 122 -16.67 5.03 9.89
CA GLY A 122 -16.78 6.20 10.76
C GLY A 122 -16.63 5.82 12.25
N GLU A 123 -17.42 6.45 13.12
CA GLU A 123 -17.47 6.07 14.55
C GLU A 123 -18.19 4.74 14.72
N LEU A 124 -17.55 3.80 15.38
CA LEU A 124 -18.05 2.44 15.51
C LEU A 124 -19.14 2.32 16.60
N GLU A 125 -20.29 1.73 16.24
CA GLU A 125 -21.35 1.35 17.18
C GLU A 125 -20.96 0.07 17.95
N THR A 126 -20.28 -0.86 17.28
CA THR A 126 -19.73 -2.10 17.86
C THR A 126 -18.26 -2.20 17.57
N LEU A 127 -17.48 -2.77 18.51
CA LEU A 127 -16.02 -2.90 18.39
C LEU A 127 -15.61 -4.33 18.77
N PRO A 128 -14.94 -5.08 17.89
CA PRO A 128 -14.61 -4.74 16.50
C PRO A 128 -15.82 -4.69 15.58
N ALA A 129 -15.74 -3.93 14.47
CA ALA A 129 -16.79 -3.86 13.45
C ALA A 129 -16.65 -5.03 12.46
N ASP A 130 -17.76 -5.72 12.18
CA ASP A 130 -17.86 -6.68 11.07
C ASP A 130 -18.28 -5.98 9.76
N GLU A 131 -18.37 -6.73 8.65
CA GLU A 131 -18.73 -6.20 7.34
C GLU A 131 -20.20 -5.74 7.25
N GLY A 132 -21.06 -6.17 8.17
CA GLY A 132 -22.45 -5.74 8.31
C GLY A 132 -22.64 -4.44 9.10
N HIS A 133 -21.55 -3.92 9.72
CA HIS A 133 -21.60 -2.65 10.44
C HIS A 133 -22.02 -1.50 9.51
N PRO A 134 -22.86 -0.53 9.97
CA PRO A 134 -23.23 0.62 9.16
C PRO A 134 -22.03 1.39 8.59
N VAL A 135 -22.09 1.71 7.31
CA VAL A 135 -21.06 2.51 6.61
C VAL A 135 -21.44 3.97 6.71
N ARG A 136 -20.60 4.76 7.42
CA ARG A 136 -20.82 6.21 7.67
C ARG A 136 -19.49 6.96 7.61
N PRO A 137 -18.84 7.01 6.42
CA PRO A 137 -17.52 7.62 6.29
C PRO A 137 -17.56 9.12 6.66
N LEU A 138 -16.50 9.58 7.35
CA LEU A 138 -16.36 10.97 7.81
C LEU A 138 -15.38 11.78 6.96
N SER A 139 -14.91 11.21 5.84
CA SER A 139 -13.98 11.89 4.93
C SER A 139 -14.30 11.57 3.47
N PRO A 140 -13.96 12.47 2.51
CA PRO A 140 -14.10 12.19 1.09
C PRO A 140 -13.39 10.89 0.69
N TYR A 141 -12.18 10.65 1.17
CA TYR A 141 -11.45 9.40 0.95
C TYR A 141 -12.26 8.14 1.33
N GLY A 142 -12.88 8.14 2.52
CA GLY A 142 -13.71 7.01 2.95
C GLY A 142 -14.96 6.85 2.09
N ILE A 143 -15.58 7.96 1.66
CA ILE A 143 -16.71 7.96 0.73
C ILE A 143 -16.29 7.34 -0.60
N ASP A 144 -15.19 7.80 -1.18
CA ASP A 144 -14.72 7.39 -2.51
C ASP A 144 -14.30 5.92 -2.54
N LYS A 145 -13.68 5.42 -1.46
CA LYS A 145 -13.39 4.00 -1.33
C LYS A 145 -14.68 3.16 -1.28
N HIS A 146 -15.70 3.63 -0.58
CA HIS A 146 -17.01 2.96 -0.56
C HIS A 146 -17.71 3.00 -1.92
N VAL A 147 -17.66 4.13 -2.62
CA VAL A 147 -18.14 4.25 -4.00
C VAL A 147 -17.42 3.26 -4.92
N GLY A 148 -16.11 3.09 -4.76
CA GLY A 148 -15.32 2.08 -5.48
C GLY A 148 -15.86 0.65 -5.29
N GLU A 149 -16.25 0.28 -4.05
CA GLU A 149 -16.87 -1.03 -3.77
C GLU A 149 -18.22 -1.20 -4.51
N HIS A 150 -19.01 -0.14 -4.63
CA HIS A 150 -20.26 -0.17 -5.40
C HIS A 150 -20.02 -0.36 -6.91
N TYR A 151 -18.99 0.29 -7.48
CA TYR A 151 -18.63 0.08 -8.89
C TYR A 151 -18.14 -1.35 -9.12
N LEU A 152 -17.31 -1.91 -8.25
CA LEU A 152 -16.89 -3.31 -8.35
C LEU A 152 -18.08 -4.26 -8.39
N ARG A 153 -19.05 -4.07 -7.49
CA ARG A 153 -20.30 -4.84 -7.47
C ARG A 153 -21.10 -4.66 -8.76
N PHE A 154 -21.25 -3.43 -9.25
CA PHE A 154 -21.92 -3.14 -10.52
C PHE A 154 -21.29 -3.91 -11.68
N TYR A 155 -19.95 -3.85 -11.83
CA TYR A 155 -19.24 -4.57 -12.89
C TYR A 155 -19.33 -6.10 -12.72
N HIS A 156 -19.36 -6.58 -11.51
CA HIS A 156 -19.59 -8.00 -11.24
C HIS A 156 -20.97 -8.45 -11.73
N GLU A 157 -22.01 -7.78 -11.30
CA GLU A 157 -23.39 -8.15 -11.60
C GLU A 157 -23.75 -7.96 -13.10
N THR A 158 -23.19 -6.92 -13.74
CA THR A 158 -23.56 -6.58 -15.13
C THR A 158 -22.60 -7.10 -16.18
N ARG A 159 -21.36 -7.39 -15.83
CA ARG A 159 -20.28 -7.79 -16.74
C ARG A 159 -19.59 -9.10 -16.36
N GLY A 160 -19.94 -9.70 -15.22
CA GLY A 160 -19.34 -10.95 -14.73
C GLY A 160 -17.90 -10.80 -14.21
N LEU A 161 -17.37 -9.57 -14.05
CA LEU A 161 -16.03 -9.34 -13.52
C LEU A 161 -15.93 -9.80 -12.07
N GLN A 162 -15.08 -10.79 -11.78
CA GLN A 162 -14.88 -11.23 -10.41
C GLN A 162 -14.10 -10.18 -9.61
N PHE A 163 -14.42 -10.04 -8.31
CA PHE A 163 -13.71 -9.09 -7.46
C PHE A 163 -13.57 -9.56 -6.01
N ALA A 164 -12.67 -8.92 -5.28
CA ALA A 164 -12.62 -8.88 -3.82
C ALA A 164 -12.28 -7.46 -3.40
N ALA A 165 -13.03 -6.88 -2.47
CA ALA A 165 -12.71 -5.62 -1.85
C ALA A 165 -12.16 -5.88 -0.44
N LEU A 166 -10.89 -5.54 -0.21
CA LEU A 166 -10.22 -5.78 1.06
C LEU A 166 -10.21 -4.48 1.89
N ARG A 167 -11.01 -4.44 2.95
CA ARG A 167 -11.09 -3.32 3.90
C ARG A 167 -9.96 -3.44 4.91
N TYR A 168 -8.85 -2.76 4.67
CA TYR A 168 -7.69 -2.80 5.56
C TYR A 168 -7.92 -1.98 6.83
N ALA A 169 -7.47 -2.53 7.97
CA ALA A 169 -7.21 -1.77 9.18
C ALA A 169 -5.97 -0.85 8.99
N ASN A 170 -5.37 -0.36 10.06
CA ASN A 170 -4.18 0.49 9.97
C ASN A 170 -2.94 -0.34 9.58
N VAL A 171 -2.63 -0.37 8.30
CA VAL A 171 -1.47 -1.12 7.79
C VAL A 171 -0.18 -0.43 8.18
N TYR A 172 0.81 -1.19 8.66
CA TYR A 172 2.14 -0.71 8.98
C TYR A 172 3.22 -1.70 8.51
N GLY A 173 4.44 -1.21 8.33
CA GLY A 173 5.56 -2.08 7.93
C GLY A 173 6.67 -1.34 7.17
N PRO A 174 7.67 -2.09 6.67
CA PRO A 174 8.72 -1.60 5.80
C PRO A 174 8.19 -0.83 4.59
N ARG A 175 8.92 0.16 4.09
CA ARG A 175 8.58 1.04 2.95
C ARG A 175 7.41 2.00 3.19
N GLN A 176 6.78 2.03 4.36
CA GLN A 176 5.81 3.07 4.67
C GLN A 176 6.53 4.42 4.75
N ASP A 177 6.12 5.42 3.93
CA ASP A 177 6.77 6.73 3.92
C ASP A 177 6.40 7.49 5.21
N PRO A 178 7.37 7.92 6.04
CA PRO A 178 7.11 8.69 7.26
C PRO A 178 6.67 10.14 7.00
N ARG A 179 6.66 10.58 5.74
CA ARG A 179 6.24 11.93 5.33
C ARG A 179 4.81 11.89 4.77
N GLY A 180 3.98 12.86 5.04
CA GLY A 180 2.58 12.90 4.57
C GLY A 180 1.62 12.22 5.56
N GLU A 181 0.53 11.62 5.07
CA GLU A 181 -0.42 10.81 5.85
C GLU A 181 0.18 9.43 6.23
N ALA A 182 1.38 9.47 6.75
CA ALA A 182 2.03 8.27 7.22
C ALA A 182 1.34 7.74 8.48
N GLY A 183 1.26 6.44 8.60
CA GLY A 183 0.86 5.81 9.84
C GLY A 183 1.83 6.16 10.98
N VAL A 184 1.29 6.27 12.17
CA VAL A 184 2.03 6.63 13.39
C VAL A 184 3.29 5.79 13.59
N VAL A 185 3.28 4.51 13.19
CA VAL A 185 4.44 3.61 13.30
C VAL A 185 5.63 4.13 12.51
N ALA A 186 5.42 4.52 11.24
CA ALA A 186 6.49 5.03 10.39
C ALA A 186 7.01 6.39 10.89
N ILE A 187 6.10 7.30 11.29
CA ILE A 187 6.45 8.61 11.83
C ILE A 187 7.29 8.48 13.09
N PHE A 188 6.85 7.67 14.05
CA PHE A 188 7.55 7.51 15.34
C PHE A 188 8.89 6.79 15.16
N SER A 189 8.93 5.72 14.37
CA SER A 189 10.17 5.01 14.08
C SER A 189 11.23 5.93 13.48
N ASN A 190 10.87 6.67 12.43
CA ASN A 190 11.79 7.59 11.76
C ASN A 190 12.25 8.73 12.68
N ALA A 191 11.34 9.31 13.48
CA ALA A 191 11.70 10.39 14.41
C ALA A 191 12.63 9.89 15.53
N MET A 192 12.31 8.76 16.18
CA MET A 192 13.10 8.20 17.28
C MET A 192 14.49 7.76 16.79
N LEU A 193 14.61 7.13 15.63
CA LEU A 193 15.92 6.75 15.04
C LEU A 193 16.77 7.97 14.72
N ALA A 194 16.15 9.09 14.29
CA ALA A 194 16.83 10.36 14.09
C ALA A 194 17.11 11.13 15.40
N GLY A 195 16.85 10.52 16.58
CA GLY A 195 17.04 11.17 17.88
C GLY A 195 16.05 12.31 18.18
N LYS A 196 14.95 12.40 17.40
CA LYS A 196 13.88 13.41 17.58
C LYS A 196 12.75 12.83 18.42
N THR A 197 12.14 13.65 19.27
CA THR A 197 10.97 13.26 20.05
C THR A 197 9.71 13.32 19.20
N PRO A 198 8.99 12.19 18.99
CA PRO A 198 7.71 12.20 18.32
C PRO A 198 6.65 12.97 19.08
N THR A 199 5.66 13.52 18.35
CA THR A 199 4.51 14.22 18.93
C THR A 199 3.27 13.32 18.87
N ILE A 200 2.61 13.14 20.01
CA ILE A 200 1.29 12.53 20.14
C ILE A 200 0.25 13.64 20.14
N TYR A 201 -0.74 13.54 19.26
CA TYR A 201 -1.87 14.46 19.22
C TYR A 201 -2.96 13.97 20.18
N GLY A 202 -3.43 14.87 21.07
CA GLY A 202 -4.36 14.51 22.14
C GLY A 202 -3.66 13.78 23.31
N ASP A 203 -4.45 12.95 24.01
CA ASP A 203 -4.00 12.17 25.18
C ASP A 203 -3.27 10.86 24.80
N GLY A 204 -3.28 10.48 23.52
CA GLY A 204 -2.69 9.24 23.04
C GLY A 204 -3.48 7.96 23.36
N GLU A 205 -4.68 8.10 23.96
CA GLU A 205 -5.55 6.97 24.30
C GLU A 205 -6.51 6.58 23.16
N GLN A 206 -6.47 7.29 22.01
CA GLN A 206 -7.14 6.81 20.83
C GLN A 206 -6.56 5.47 20.38
N VAL A 207 -7.45 4.53 20.05
CA VAL A 207 -7.07 3.15 19.72
C VAL A 207 -7.34 2.81 18.25
N ARG A 208 -6.43 2.02 17.69
CA ARG A 208 -6.51 1.50 16.31
C ARG A 208 -6.18 0.02 16.29
N ASP A 209 -6.68 -0.63 15.27
CA ASP A 209 -6.26 -1.97 14.87
C ASP A 209 -5.08 -1.84 13.90
N PHE A 210 -3.91 -2.38 14.28
CA PHE A 210 -2.70 -2.34 13.46
C PHE A 210 -2.43 -3.70 12.85
N VAL A 211 -2.43 -3.77 11.52
CA VAL A 211 -2.13 -4.98 10.75
C VAL A 211 -0.79 -4.85 10.02
N TYR A 212 0.06 -5.88 10.13
CA TYR A 212 1.36 -5.88 9.48
C TYR A 212 1.21 -6.05 7.95
N VAL A 213 2.01 -5.33 7.17
CA VAL A 213 1.93 -5.35 5.69
C VAL A 213 2.09 -6.76 5.11
N GLY A 214 2.90 -7.63 5.70
CA GLY A 214 3.05 -9.01 5.27
C GLY A 214 1.75 -9.82 5.37
N ASP A 215 0.95 -9.58 6.40
CA ASP A 215 -0.36 -10.23 6.55
C ASP A 215 -1.37 -9.69 5.53
N VAL A 216 -1.32 -8.39 5.20
CA VAL A 216 -2.13 -7.78 4.13
C VAL A 216 -1.76 -8.37 2.77
N VAL A 217 -0.48 -8.53 2.48
CA VAL A 217 0.01 -9.20 1.25
C VAL A 217 -0.54 -10.62 1.14
N ARG A 218 -0.50 -11.39 2.23
CA ARG A 218 -1.03 -12.75 2.26
C ARG A 218 -2.54 -12.77 2.01
N ALA A 219 -3.31 -11.82 2.54
CA ALA A 219 -4.74 -11.68 2.24
C ALA A 219 -5.00 -11.46 0.75
N ASN A 220 -4.21 -10.61 0.09
CA ASN A 220 -4.31 -10.37 -1.36
C ASN A 220 -3.99 -11.63 -2.18
N LEU A 221 -2.92 -12.37 -1.85
CA LEU A 221 -2.59 -13.62 -2.54
C LEU A 221 -3.71 -14.66 -2.41
N LEU A 222 -4.32 -14.77 -1.23
CA LEU A 222 -5.44 -15.67 -1.00
C LEU A 222 -6.70 -15.21 -1.74
N ALA A 223 -7.01 -13.91 -1.72
CA ALA A 223 -8.13 -13.34 -2.46
C ALA A 223 -7.98 -13.53 -3.97
N GLY A 224 -6.75 -13.55 -4.50
CA GLY A 224 -6.48 -13.87 -5.92
C GLY A 224 -6.83 -15.31 -6.31
N LYS A 225 -6.84 -16.24 -5.36
CA LYS A 225 -7.04 -17.68 -5.59
C LYS A 225 -8.45 -18.18 -5.27
N ARG A 226 -9.26 -17.40 -4.55
CA ARG A 226 -10.57 -17.81 -4.04
C ARG A 226 -11.67 -16.88 -4.53
N GLU A 227 -12.85 -17.41 -4.74
CA GLU A 227 -14.04 -16.59 -4.97
C GLU A 227 -14.43 -15.90 -3.65
N ALA A 228 -14.49 -14.59 -3.69
CA ALA A 228 -14.79 -13.76 -2.53
C ALA A 228 -15.51 -12.47 -2.97
N PRO A 229 -16.69 -12.56 -3.61
CA PRO A 229 -17.38 -11.38 -4.07
C PRO A 229 -17.92 -10.59 -2.87
N GLY A 230 -17.35 -9.42 -2.65
CA GLY A 230 -17.79 -8.52 -1.59
C GLY A 230 -16.64 -7.94 -0.78
N PRO A 231 -16.97 -7.10 0.23
CA PRO A 231 -16.00 -6.57 1.15
C PRO A 231 -15.57 -7.62 2.17
N LEU A 232 -14.29 -7.63 2.51
CA LEU A 232 -13.70 -8.44 3.57
C LEU A 232 -12.82 -7.56 4.45
N ASN A 233 -13.05 -7.59 5.74
CA ASN A 233 -12.21 -6.91 6.72
C ASN A 233 -10.87 -7.63 6.88
N ILE A 234 -9.78 -6.88 6.80
CA ILE A 234 -8.41 -7.36 6.98
C ILE A 234 -7.77 -6.57 8.13
N GLY A 235 -7.88 -7.12 9.29
CA GLY A 235 -7.42 -6.54 10.56
C GLY A 235 -7.13 -7.63 11.58
N THR A 236 -6.67 -7.22 12.75
CA THR A 236 -6.34 -8.14 13.85
C THR A 236 -7.48 -8.30 14.86
N GLY A 237 -8.41 -7.36 14.86
CA GLY A 237 -9.47 -7.25 15.88
C GLY A 237 -8.96 -6.72 17.23
N VAL A 238 -7.65 -6.45 17.33
CA VAL A 238 -7.01 -6.02 18.57
C VAL A 238 -6.82 -4.51 18.56
N VAL A 239 -7.31 -3.84 19.59
CA VAL A 239 -7.14 -2.40 19.76
C VAL A 239 -5.83 -2.09 20.49
N VAL A 240 -5.06 -1.14 19.92
CA VAL A 240 -3.80 -0.67 20.49
C VAL A 240 -3.82 0.85 20.56
N SER A 241 -3.48 1.45 21.70
CA SER A 241 -3.41 2.90 21.85
C SER A 241 -2.13 3.47 21.24
N ILE A 242 -2.20 4.75 20.82
CA ILE A 242 -1.01 5.46 20.33
C ILE A 242 0.10 5.51 21.39
N ASN A 243 -0.27 5.64 22.67
CA ASN A 243 0.67 5.56 23.78
C ASN A 243 1.36 4.19 23.85
N GLN A 244 0.64 3.09 23.56
CA GLN A 244 1.23 1.76 23.55
C GLN A 244 2.20 1.60 22.37
N ILE A 245 1.83 2.07 21.16
CA ILE A 245 2.75 2.09 20.00
C ILE A 245 4.03 2.85 20.33
N TYR A 246 3.90 4.04 20.95
CA TYR A 246 5.05 4.83 21.36
C TYR A 246 5.99 4.06 22.28
N ARG A 247 5.44 3.48 23.38
CA ARG A 247 6.23 2.72 24.37
C ARG A 247 6.95 1.54 23.73
N THR A 248 6.23 0.74 22.94
CA THR A 248 6.83 -0.44 22.29
C THR A 248 7.94 -0.06 21.31
N LEU A 249 7.75 0.99 20.51
CA LEU A 249 8.80 1.49 19.62
C LEU A 249 10.00 2.05 20.39
N ALA A 250 9.75 2.80 21.48
CA ALA A 250 10.80 3.33 22.32
C ALA A 250 11.67 2.22 22.95
N GLU A 251 11.05 1.13 23.40
CA GLU A 251 11.74 -0.07 23.90
C GLU A 251 12.58 -0.75 22.79
N ILE A 252 12.00 -0.98 21.60
CA ILE A 252 12.71 -1.64 20.46
C ILE A 252 13.90 -0.80 19.99
N ILE A 253 13.76 0.53 19.98
CA ILE A 253 14.78 1.45 19.48
C ILE A 253 15.83 1.75 20.54
N GLY A 254 15.47 1.70 21.82
CA GLY A 254 16.27 2.18 22.95
C GLY A 254 16.13 3.70 23.16
N PHE A 255 14.93 4.28 22.88
CA PHE A 255 14.67 5.71 22.97
C PHE A 255 14.11 6.09 24.34
N GLY A 256 14.91 6.79 25.16
CA GLY A 256 14.61 7.05 26.58
C GLY A 256 13.85 8.36 26.88
N ARG A 257 13.34 9.10 25.87
CA ARG A 257 12.63 10.36 26.10
C ARG A 257 11.11 10.13 26.13
N PRO A 258 10.33 10.90 26.90
CA PRO A 258 8.87 10.88 26.84
C PRO A 258 8.38 11.52 25.52
N PRO A 259 7.13 11.21 25.06
CA PRO A 259 6.54 11.86 23.91
C PRO A 259 6.27 13.34 24.18
N ALA A 260 6.31 14.14 23.11
CA ALA A 260 5.70 15.46 23.15
C ALA A 260 4.18 15.32 22.92
N HIS A 261 3.38 16.21 23.52
CA HIS A 261 1.94 16.24 23.28
C HIS A 261 1.54 17.55 22.61
N ALA A 262 0.55 17.47 21.71
CA ALA A 262 -0.09 18.61 21.05
C ALA A 262 -1.60 18.44 21.10
N GLU A 263 -2.33 19.50 20.77
CA GLU A 263 -3.79 19.46 20.70
C GLU A 263 -4.30 18.36 19.76
N GLY A 264 -5.38 17.69 20.14
CA GLY A 264 -6.00 16.63 19.37
C GLY A 264 -6.53 17.15 18.02
N LYS A 265 -6.48 16.32 16.98
CA LYS A 265 -6.99 16.69 15.65
C LYS A 265 -8.51 16.55 15.61
N ALA A 266 -9.20 17.59 15.09
CA ALA A 266 -10.64 17.53 14.86
C ALA A 266 -10.98 16.41 13.85
N GLY A 267 -12.03 15.64 14.12
CA GLY A 267 -12.48 14.55 13.25
C GLY A 267 -11.67 13.26 13.37
N ASP A 268 -10.70 13.17 14.30
CA ASP A 268 -9.98 11.91 14.54
C ASP A 268 -10.90 10.91 15.26
N VAL A 269 -11.16 9.76 14.62
CA VAL A 269 -11.97 8.65 15.17
C VAL A 269 -11.34 8.15 16.46
N ARG A 270 -12.12 8.05 17.54
CA ARG A 270 -11.58 7.65 18.85
C ARG A 270 -11.22 6.17 18.91
N ARG A 271 -12.02 5.29 18.27
CA ARG A 271 -11.85 3.84 18.34
C ARG A 271 -12.10 3.19 16.99
N SER A 272 -11.14 2.36 16.53
CA SER A 272 -11.29 1.61 15.27
C SER A 272 -10.63 0.24 15.40
N ALA A 273 -11.40 -0.83 15.14
CA ALA A 273 -10.91 -2.19 14.97
C ALA A 273 -11.88 -2.99 14.10
N LEU A 274 -11.37 -3.98 13.38
CA LEU A 274 -12.09 -4.77 12.40
C LEU A 274 -12.23 -6.22 12.84
N ASP A 275 -13.43 -6.76 12.73
CA ASP A 275 -13.66 -8.20 12.85
C ASP A 275 -13.35 -8.88 11.50
N ALA A 276 -12.32 -9.71 11.49
CA ALA A 276 -11.86 -10.41 10.28
C ALA A 276 -12.35 -11.88 10.20
N ARG A 277 -13.38 -12.26 10.96
CA ARG A 277 -13.90 -13.64 10.94
C ARG A 277 -14.41 -14.06 9.56
N LEU A 278 -14.98 -13.13 8.79
CA LEU A 278 -15.43 -13.43 7.43
C LEU A 278 -14.23 -13.74 6.52
N ALA A 279 -13.14 -12.99 6.62
CA ALA A 279 -11.90 -13.29 5.88
C ALA A 279 -11.33 -14.66 6.26
N ALA A 280 -11.41 -15.06 7.53
CA ALA A 280 -11.00 -16.40 7.96
C ALA A 280 -11.87 -17.49 7.32
N GLN A 281 -13.16 -17.31 7.25
CA GLN A 281 -14.12 -18.26 6.64
C GLN A 281 -13.95 -18.37 5.12
N VAL A 282 -13.86 -17.22 4.43
CA VAL A 282 -13.85 -17.17 2.96
C VAL A 282 -12.48 -17.42 2.38
N LEU A 283 -11.45 -16.79 2.95
CA LEU A 283 -10.07 -16.88 2.45
C LEU A 283 -9.20 -17.89 3.21
N GLY A 284 -9.61 -18.34 4.39
CA GLY A 284 -8.73 -19.05 5.31
C GLY A 284 -7.61 -18.12 5.85
N TRP A 285 -7.87 -16.81 5.91
CA TRP A 285 -6.89 -15.82 6.33
C TRP A 285 -7.03 -15.49 7.81
N GLN A 286 -5.91 -15.37 8.49
CA GLN A 286 -5.80 -14.85 9.86
C GLN A 286 -4.50 -14.04 9.97
N PRO A 287 -4.41 -13.01 10.83
CA PRO A 287 -3.14 -12.34 11.07
C PRO A 287 -2.16 -13.30 11.74
N GLU A 288 -0.92 -13.36 11.27
CA GLU A 288 0.13 -14.26 11.79
C GLU A 288 1.25 -13.50 12.48
N THR A 289 1.39 -12.18 12.18
CA THR A 289 2.46 -11.36 12.72
C THR A 289 1.99 -10.65 13.98
N SER A 290 2.63 -10.91 15.12
CA SER A 290 2.36 -10.15 16.34
C SER A 290 2.77 -8.68 16.17
N LEU A 291 2.11 -7.77 16.93
CA LEU A 291 2.44 -6.35 16.88
C LEU A 291 3.93 -6.10 17.16
N GLN A 292 4.48 -6.72 18.19
CA GLN A 292 5.88 -6.56 18.59
C GLN A 292 6.85 -6.98 17.48
N GLU A 293 6.60 -8.12 16.83
CA GLU A 293 7.42 -8.62 15.73
C GLU A 293 7.32 -7.72 14.51
N GLY A 294 6.11 -7.28 14.13
CA GLY A 294 5.92 -6.36 13.01
C GLY A 294 6.60 -5.00 13.25
N LEU A 295 6.52 -4.45 14.46
CA LEU A 295 7.21 -3.22 14.84
C LEU A 295 8.73 -3.39 14.78
N ARG A 296 9.27 -4.52 15.28
CA ARG A 296 10.71 -4.82 15.21
C ARG A 296 11.19 -4.85 13.75
N ARG A 297 10.53 -5.59 12.86
CA ARG A 297 10.87 -5.66 11.41
C ARG A 297 10.80 -4.27 10.75
N THR A 298 9.82 -3.47 11.14
CA THR A 298 9.67 -2.12 10.62
C THR A 298 10.83 -1.22 11.04
N VAL A 299 11.22 -1.25 12.33
CA VAL A 299 12.35 -0.48 12.85
C VAL A 299 13.67 -0.92 12.22
N GLU A 300 13.89 -2.22 12.05
CA GLU A 300 15.08 -2.76 11.40
C GLU A 300 15.22 -2.23 9.98
N TRP A 301 14.15 -2.25 9.20
CA TRP A 301 14.15 -1.70 7.84
C TRP A 301 14.50 -0.21 7.81
N PHE A 302 13.98 0.61 8.74
CA PHE A 302 14.33 2.04 8.82
C PHE A 302 15.80 2.24 9.19
N ARG A 303 16.36 1.43 10.10
CA ARG A 303 17.79 1.47 10.47
C ARG A 303 18.70 1.18 9.28
N GLU A 304 18.40 0.13 8.53
CA GLU A 304 19.19 -0.27 7.36
C GLU A 304 19.17 0.79 6.28
N ARG A 305 18.02 1.39 6.04
CA ARG A 305 17.85 2.45 5.06
C ARG A 305 18.67 3.71 5.40
N ASP A 306 18.66 4.13 6.66
CA ASP A 306 19.36 5.34 7.11
C ASP A 306 20.89 5.14 7.09
N GLN A 307 21.38 3.89 7.17
CA GLN A 307 22.81 3.57 7.06
C GLN A 307 23.31 3.47 5.61
N GLY A 308 22.48 3.73 4.61
CA GLY A 308 22.85 3.68 3.19
C GLY A 308 23.07 2.25 2.66
N SER A 309 22.66 1.23 3.40
CA SER A 309 22.91 -0.20 3.12
C SER A 309 21.83 -0.90 2.29
N LEU A 310 20.92 -0.18 1.64
CA LEU A 310 19.90 -0.83 0.81
C LEU A 310 20.25 -0.79 -0.69
N ALA A 311 21.29 -1.55 -1.07
CA ALA A 311 21.21 -2.34 -2.29
C ALA A 311 20.35 -3.58 -1.98
N PRO A 312 19.45 -4.07 -2.88
CA PRO A 312 18.74 -5.31 -2.66
C PRO A 312 19.78 -6.42 -2.40
N PRO A 313 19.54 -7.34 -1.44
CA PRO A 313 20.47 -8.43 -1.20
C PRO A 313 20.69 -9.21 -2.50
N PRO A 314 21.94 -9.56 -2.86
CA PRO A 314 22.18 -10.41 -4.01
C PRO A 314 21.48 -11.73 -3.76
N PHE A 315 20.71 -12.18 -4.73
CA PHE A 315 20.10 -13.50 -4.76
C PHE A 315 21.20 -14.56 -4.64
N VAL A 316 21.31 -15.21 -3.50
CA VAL A 316 22.18 -16.39 -3.33
C VAL A 316 21.45 -17.58 -3.98
N GLY A 317 21.69 -17.77 -5.26
CA GLY A 317 21.38 -19.00 -5.96
C GLY A 317 22.44 -20.03 -5.59
N GLU A 318 22.03 -21.13 -4.97
CA GLU A 318 22.91 -22.28 -4.78
C GLU A 318 23.26 -22.92 -6.14
N GLY A 319 24.55 -23.07 -6.38
CA GLY A 319 25.18 -24.14 -7.13
C GLY A 319 25.32 -24.00 -8.64
N GLY A 320 26.56 -23.81 -9.10
CA GLY A 320 26.98 -24.10 -10.46
C GLY A 320 28.39 -23.61 -10.78
N ALA A 321 29.34 -24.49 -10.78
CA ALA A 321 30.76 -24.23 -10.98
C ALA A 321 31.12 -23.68 -12.38
N GLY A 322 32.12 -22.81 -12.44
CA GLY A 322 33.16 -22.78 -13.48
C GLY A 322 32.96 -21.79 -14.64
N GLY A 323 33.89 -20.84 -14.78
CA GLY A 323 34.13 -20.18 -16.05
C GLY A 323 34.68 -18.74 -15.90
N SER A 324 35.99 -18.63 -15.80
CA SER A 324 36.75 -17.37 -15.99
C SER A 324 36.55 -16.82 -17.39
N HIS A 325 36.23 -15.54 -17.55
CA HIS A 325 36.72 -14.74 -18.69
C HIS A 325 36.53 -13.22 -18.48
N ASN A 326 37.71 -12.57 -18.53
CA ASN A 326 38.08 -11.27 -19.11
C ASN A 326 37.24 -10.00 -18.88
N LEU A 327 37.91 -9.09 -18.18
CA LEU A 327 37.72 -7.64 -18.12
C LEU A 327 37.76 -6.97 -19.50
N LEU A 328 36.73 -6.24 -19.89
CA LEU A 328 36.81 -5.19 -20.91
C LEU A 328 36.42 -3.84 -20.29
N ARG A 329 37.30 -2.85 -20.49
CA ARG A 329 37.16 -1.46 -20.08
C ARG A 329 36.00 -0.75 -20.81
N PRO A 330 35.33 0.20 -20.16
CA PRO A 330 34.35 1.05 -20.85
C PRO A 330 35.00 2.09 -21.75
N PRO A 331 34.36 2.52 -22.87
CA PRO A 331 34.87 3.55 -23.78
C PRO A 331 34.68 4.96 -23.19
N SER A 332 35.63 5.85 -23.57
CA SER A 332 35.71 7.26 -23.20
C SER A 332 34.57 8.09 -23.82
N PRO A 333 34.13 9.20 -23.17
CA PRO A 333 33.09 10.08 -23.69
C PRO A 333 33.59 10.93 -24.86
N PRO A 334 32.70 11.35 -25.78
CA PRO A 334 33.03 12.20 -26.92
C PRO A 334 33.27 13.67 -26.51
N PRO A 335 34.03 14.47 -27.32
CA PRO A 335 34.40 15.82 -26.98
C PRO A 335 33.24 16.83 -27.12
N GLN A 336 33.25 17.82 -26.23
CA GLN A 336 32.35 18.97 -26.24
C GLN A 336 32.61 19.90 -27.40
N SER A 337 31.60 20.27 -28.17
CA SER A 337 31.64 21.32 -29.18
C SER A 337 31.41 22.70 -28.56
N SER A 338 32.29 23.62 -28.90
CA SER A 338 32.31 25.05 -28.52
C SER A 338 31.15 25.85 -29.18
N PRO A 339 30.79 27.02 -28.61
CA PRO A 339 29.67 27.82 -29.11
C PRO A 339 30.06 28.67 -30.32
N ILE A 340 29.12 28.74 -31.29
CA ILE A 340 29.19 29.66 -32.43
C ILE A 340 28.63 31.02 -32.00
N LYS A 341 29.43 32.04 -32.18
CA LYS A 341 29.08 33.47 -32.08
C LYS A 341 28.40 33.96 -33.35
N GLY A 342 27.43 34.84 -33.16
CA GLY A 342 27.38 36.12 -33.84
C GLY A 342 26.44 36.27 -35.04
N GLU A 343 25.79 37.42 -34.95
CA GLU A 343 25.41 38.38 -36.04
C GLU A 343 24.14 38.00 -36.82
N GLU A 344 23.09 38.77 -36.86
CA GLU A 344 22.74 40.21 -36.77
C GLU A 344 21.29 40.35 -36.22
#